data_0dc538a288d1eadc74463101c76ab8ca
#
_entry.id   0dc538a288d1eadc74463101c76ab8ca
#
_cell.length_a   1.000
_cell.length_b   1.000
_cell.length_c   1.000
_cell.angle_alpha   90.00
_cell.angle_beta   90.00
_cell.angle_gamma   90.00
#
_symmetry.space_group_name_H-M   'P 1'
#
loop_
_entity.id
_entity.type
_entity.pdbx_description
1 polymer ?
#
loop_
_entity_poly.entity_id
_entity_poly.type
_entity_poly.pdbx_seq_one_letter_code
_entity_poly.pdbx_strand_id
1 'polypeptide(L)'
;MIALKSPWILAFGVMTVVHLVLNGAEAEPWDSITKCLLAPLLVAWVIEQKGPRLLVAALVFCFFGDLFLEFEDLFIVGMAAFALGHICFIRFFVSRGAIGQLKRKPWILAIYVVAGIAMIAYGWSGLEDGLKPVVPIYAALLVGTGATSLATDLRAGIGGLMFLISDGVILLGEADRIDKDAVASGLTIMALYIAAIFFLTTGILNREKVTIAAGHGFDPTIRTDCWPVFPDAKV
;
A
#
# COMPACT_ATOMS: atom_id res chain seq x y z
N MET A 1 7.18 5.42 -20.75
CA MET A 1 8.04 5.07 -19.60
C MET A 1 7.72 6.00 -18.43
N ILE A 2 7.68 5.49 -17.20
CA ILE A 2 7.52 6.30 -16.00
C ILE A 2 8.74 7.19 -15.85
N ALA A 3 8.56 8.50 -15.57
CA ALA A 3 9.68 9.43 -15.39
C ALA A 3 10.31 9.21 -14.00
N LEU A 4 11.32 8.36 -13.92
CA LEU A 4 12.11 8.12 -12.71
C LEU A 4 13.11 9.28 -12.42
N LYS A 5 13.13 10.33 -13.26
CA LYS A 5 13.97 11.52 -13.05
C LYS A 5 13.23 12.66 -12.34
N SER A 6 12.03 12.40 -11.81
CA SER A 6 11.27 13.37 -11.01
C SER A 6 12.00 13.67 -9.69
N PRO A 7 12.03 14.93 -9.23
CA PRO A 7 12.62 15.29 -7.94
C PRO A 7 11.89 14.59 -6.78
N TRP A 8 10.60 14.33 -6.92
CA TRP A 8 9.80 13.65 -5.89
C TRP A 8 10.20 12.20 -5.67
N ILE A 9 10.48 11.43 -6.74
CA ILE A 9 10.92 10.04 -6.61
C ILE A 9 12.37 9.97 -6.10
N LEU A 10 13.22 10.94 -6.44
CA LEU A 10 14.55 11.05 -5.86
C LEU A 10 14.47 11.37 -4.36
N ALA A 11 13.61 12.34 -3.98
CA ALA A 11 13.37 12.66 -2.58
C ALA A 11 12.81 11.47 -1.80
N PHE A 12 11.88 10.69 -2.38
CA PHE A 12 11.40 9.44 -1.79
C PHE A 12 12.53 8.43 -1.59
N GLY A 13 13.41 8.25 -2.58
CA GLY A 13 14.55 7.34 -2.46
C GLY A 13 15.54 7.76 -1.35
N VAL A 14 15.87 9.05 -1.29
CA VAL A 14 16.72 9.60 -0.22
C VAL A 14 16.03 9.44 1.14
N MET A 15 14.74 9.81 1.24
CA MET A 15 13.97 9.68 2.48
C MET A 15 13.85 8.23 2.95
N THR A 16 13.72 7.27 2.02
CA THR A 16 13.75 5.83 2.32
C THR A 16 15.05 5.43 3.02
N VAL A 17 16.20 5.84 2.48
CA VAL A 17 17.50 5.51 3.08
C VAL A 17 17.63 6.17 4.45
N VAL A 18 17.30 7.45 4.55
CA VAL A 18 17.34 8.20 5.83
C VAL A 18 16.45 7.54 6.87
N HIS A 19 15.20 7.21 6.51
CA HIS A 19 14.27 6.56 7.43
C HIS A 19 14.77 5.19 7.91
N LEU A 20 15.26 4.32 7.00
CA LEU A 20 15.75 3.02 7.39
C LEU A 20 16.99 3.11 8.30
N VAL A 21 17.85 4.10 8.10
CA VAL A 21 19.01 4.34 8.99
C VAL A 21 18.55 4.83 10.36
N LEU A 22 17.61 5.78 10.42
CA LEU A 22 17.08 6.31 11.67
C LEU A 22 16.28 5.27 12.45
N ASN A 23 15.46 4.47 11.77
CA ASN A 23 14.71 3.37 12.36
C ASN A 23 15.64 2.29 12.92
N GLY A 24 16.69 1.92 12.16
CA GLY A 24 17.71 0.99 12.65
C GLY A 24 18.57 1.52 13.80
N ALA A 25 18.64 2.84 13.96
CA ALA A 25 19.35 3.50 15.05
C ALA A 25 18.41 3.89 16.23
N GLU A 26 17.11 3.54 16.15
CA GLU A 26 16.07 3.89 17.16
C GLU A 26 16.07 5.39 17.48
N ALA A 27 16.24 6.22 16.44
CA ALA A 27 16.45 7.66 16.58
C ALA A 27 15.13 8.44 16.65
N GLU A 28 14.39 8.25 17.74
CA GLU A 28 13.16 9.01 18.00
C GLU A 28 13.46 10.51 18.30
N PRO A 29 12.59 11.44 17.85
CA PRO A 29 11.37 11.24 17.05
C PRO A 29 11.59 11.30 15.54
N TRP A 30 12.84 11.24 15.07
CA TRP A 30 13.18 11.47 13.66
C TRP A 30 12.75 10.35 12.76
N ASP A 31 12.78 9.10 13.22
CA ASP A 31 12.27 7.95 12.49
C ASP A 31 10.75 8.06 12.23
N SER A 32 9.96 8.43 13.24
CA SER A 32 8.52 8.71 13.14
C SER A 32 8.20 9.81 12.12
N ILE A 33 8.97 10.92 12.18
CA ILE A 33 8.81 12.04 11.24
C ILE A 33 9.13 11.60 9.81
N THR A 34 10.23 10.89 9.61
CA THR A 34 10.63 10.44 8.27
C THR A 34 9.69 9.38 7.70
N LYS A 35 9.15 8.48 8.52
CA LYS A 35 8.08 7.52 8.16
C LYS A 35 6.88 8.25 7.56
N CYS A 36 6.36 9.24 8.27
CA CYS A 36 5.20 10.03 7.83
C CYS A 36 5.44 10.82 6.53
N LEU A 37 6.69 11.07 6.12
CA LEU A 37 6.99 11.78 4.87
C LEU A 37 7.01 10.87 3.63
N LEU A 38 7.12 9.56 3.78
CA LEU A 38 7.26 8.62 2.65
C LEU A 38 6.04 8.62 1.72
N ALA A 39 4.85 8.42 2.26
CA ALA A 39 3.62 8.39 1.45
C ALA A 39 3.30 9.75 0.78
N PRO A 40 3.43 10.92 1.45
CA PRO A 40 3.29 12.24 0.81
C PRO A 40 4.22 12.49 -0.37
N LEU A 41 5.47 12.03 -0.33
CA LEU A 41 6.40 12.14 -1.45
C LEU A 41 5.94 11.33 -2.66
N LEU A 42 5.39 10.13 -2.43
CA LEU A 42 4.76 9.35 -3.51
C LEU A 42 3.48 10.01 -4.02
N VAL A 43 2.66 10.62 -3.15
CA VAL A 43 1.47 11.40 -3.57
C VAL A 43 1.89 12.53 -4.51
N ALA A 44 2.89 13.32 -4.15
CA ALA A 44 3.40 14.40 -4.98
C ALA A 44 3.88 13.89 -6.35
N TRP A 45 4.59 12.76 -6.35
CA TRP A 45 5.03 12.12 -7.59
C TRP A 45 3.85 11.62 -8.45
N VAL A 46 2.84 10.99 -7.84
CA VAL A 46 1.64 10.51 -8.56
C VAL A 46 0.88 11.68 -9.18
N ILE A 47 0.75 12.81 -8.48
CA ILE A 47 0.12 14.02 -8.99
C ILE A 47 0.90 14.58 -10.19
N GLU A 48 2.24 14.68 -10.09
CA GLU A 48 3.10 15.09 -11.18
C GLU A 48 2.93 14.20 -12.42
N GLN A 49 2.81 12.88 -12.21
CA GLN A 49 2.59 11.91 -13.29
C GLN A 49 1.14 11.90 -13.82
N LYS A 50 0.25 12.75 -13.28
CA LYS A 50 -1.20 12.75 -13.58
C LYS A 50 -1.84 11.38 -13.37
N GLY A 51 -1.43 10.70 -12.29
CA GLY A 51 -1.91 9.37 -11.94
C GLY A 51 -3.35 9.35 -11.44
N PRO A 52 -3.94 8.15 -11.27
CA PRO A 52 -5.35 8.01 -10.90
C PRO A 52 -5.63 8.53 -9.48
N ARG A 53 -6.79 9.17 -9.30
CA ARG A 53 -7.22 9.71 -8.00
C ARG A 53 -7.32 8.64 -6.90
N LEU A 54 -7.71 7.42 -7.26
CA LEU A 54 -7.78 6.31 -6.32
C LEU A 54 -6.39 5.96 -5.75
N LEU A 55 -5.32 6.08 -6.55
CA LEU A 55 -3.96 5.90 -6.07
C LEU A 55 -3.55 7.02 -5.11
N VAL A 56 -3.88 8.27 -5.43
CA VAL A 56 -3.65 9.42 -4.54
C VAL A 56 -4.37 9.21 -3.21
N ALA A 57 -5.67 8.84 -3.26
CA ALA A 57 -6.45 8.56 -2.06
C ALA A 57 -5.87 7.41 -1.23
N ALA A 58 -5.45 6.31 -1.88
CA ALA A 58 -4.82 5.19 -1.20
C ALA A 58 -3.56 5.60 -0.44
N LEU A 59 -2.66 6.37 -1.09
CA LEU A 59 -1.42 6.85 -0.46
C LEU A 59 -1.69 7.88 0.66
N VAL A 60 -2.73 8.72 0.52
CA VAL A 60 -3.15 9.63 1.59
C VAL A 60 -3.67 8.84 2.80
N PHE A 61 -4.44 7.77 2.58
CA PHE A 61 -4.86 6.89 3.68
C PHE A 61 -3.69 6.12 4.29
N CYS A 62 -2.68 5.72 3.51
CA CYS A 62 -1.43 5.16 4.05
C CYS A 62 -0.72 6.18 4.96
N PHE A 63 -0.60 7.45 4.53
CA PHE A 63 -0.05 8.51 5.37
C PHE A 63 -0.77 8.63 6.71
N PHE A 64 -2.12 8.65 6.70
CA PHE A 64 -2.87 8.70 7.95
C PHE A 64 -2.69 7.44 8.79
N GLY A 65 -2.56 6.27 8.15
CA GLY A 65 -2.22 5.03 8.81
C GLY A 65 -0.87 5.14 9.53
N ASP A 66 0.18 5.58 8.82
CA ASP A 66 1.51 5.80 9.39
C ASP A 66 1.47 6.77 10.56
N LEU A 67 0.73 7.88 10.41
CA LEU A 67 0.62 8.91 11.44
C LEU A 67 -0.09 8.40 12.71
N PHE A 68 -1.21 7.68 12.55
CA PHE A 68 -1.97 7.20 13.71
C PHE A 68 -1.27 6.05 14.44
N LEU A 69 -0.48 5.25 13.74
CA LEU A 69 0.32 4.19 14.36
C LEU A 69 1.47 4.71 15.25
N GLU A 70 1.80 6.02 15.19
CA GLU A 70 2.76 6.63 16.14
C GLU A 70 2.15 6.84 17.54
N PHE A 71 0.85 6.64 17.69
CA PHE A 71 0.15 6.81 18.96
C PHE A 71 -0.48 5.49 19.37
N GLU A 72 -0.05 4.93 20.50
CA GLU A 72 -0.53 3.61 20.99
C GLU A 72 -2.06 3.53 21.07
N ASP A 73 -2.71 4.58 21.60
CA ASP A 73 -4.16 4.66 21.73
C ASP A 73 -4.91 4.71 20.37
N LEU A 74 -4.21 4.99 19.27
CA LEU A 74 -4.77 5.14 17.93
C LEU A 74 -4.46 3.96 16.98
N PHE A 75 -3.92 2.86 17.47
CA PHE A 75 -3.55 1.70 16.66
C PHE A 75 -4.69 1.21 15.76
N ILE A 76 -5.90 1.02 16.33
CA ILE A 76 -7.09 0.60 15.55
C ILE A 76 -7.50 1.66 14.53
N VAL A 77 -7.33 2.96 14.85
CA VAL A 77 -7.62 4.06 13.91
C VAL A 77 -6.62 4.04 12.75
N GLY A 78 -5.35 3.77 13.03
CA GLY A 78 -4.31 3.57 12.03
C GLY A 78 -4.63 2.40 11.10
N MET A 79 -5.03 1.25 11.66
CA MET A 79 -5.51 0.10 10.89
C MET A 79 -6.71 0.46 10.00
N ALA A 80 -7.68 1.23 10.52
CA ALA A 80 -8.84 1.67 9.75
C ALA A 80 -8.44 2.59 8.59
N ALA A 81 -7.47 3.48 8.78
CA ALA A 81 -6.92 4.31 7.72
C ALA A 81 -6.25 3.46 6.62
N PHE A 82 -5.38 2.51 6.97
CA PHE A 82 -4.81 1.56 6.01
C PHE A 82 -5.89 0.73 5.30
N ALA A 83 -6.93 0.28 6.01
CA ALA A 83 -8.06 -0.44 5.42
C ALA A 83 -8.74 0.38 4.30
N LEU A 84 -8.95 1.68 4.51
CA LEU A 84 -9.47 2.59 3.48
C LEU A 84 -8.51 2.71 2.29
N GLY A 85 -7.20 2.73 2.54
CA GLY A 85 -6.18 2.66 1.51
C GLY A 85 -6.30 1.39 0.66
N HIS A 86 -6.43 0.23 1.30
CA HIS A 86 -6.65 -1.05 0.63
C HIS A 86 -7.94 -1.09 -0.20
N ILE A 87 -9.03 -0.52 0.31
CA ILE A 87 -10.28 -0.39 -0.46
C ILE A 87 -10.04 0.43 -1.74
N CYS A 88 -9.26 1.52 -1.67
CA CYS A 88 -8.91 2.31 -2.84
C CYS A 88 -8.08 1.52 -3.85
N PHE A 89 -7.07 0.75 -3.40
CA PHE A 89 -6.28 -0.12 -4.27
C PHE A 89 -7.14 -1.21 -4.92
N ILE A 90 -7.94 -1.93 -4.14
CA ILE A 90 -8.83 -2.98 -4.66
C ILE A 90 -9.78 -2.40 -5.70
N ARG A 91 -10.44 -1.27 -5.40
CA ARG A 91 -11.35 -0.59 -6.32
C ARG A 91 -10.66 -0.23 -7.63
N PHE A 92 -9.41 0.27 -7.58
CA PHE A 92 -8.62 0.54 -8.77
C PHE A 92 -8.42 -0.72 -9.60
N PHE A 93 -7.89 -1.80 -9.01
CA PHE A 93 -7.61 -3.04 -9.75
C PHE A 93 -8.88 -3.73 -10.28
N VAL A 94 -9.97 -3.69 -9.53
CA VAL A 94 -11.27 -4.20 -9.97
C VAL A 94 -11.76 -3.42 -11.19
N SER A 95 -11.64 -2.09 -11.22
CA SER A 95 -11.99 -1.27 -12.38
C SER A 95 -11.11 -1.55 -13.61
N ARG A 96 -9.94 -2.15 -13.41
CA ARG A 96 -9.02 -2.59 -14.47
C ARG A 96 -9.13 -4.07 -14.84
N GLY A 97 -10.22 -4.74 -14.43
CA GLY A 97 -10.55 -6.10 -14.83
C GLY A 97 -9.96 -7.21 -13.97
N ALA A 98 -9.49 -6.92 -12.75
CA ALA A 98 -8.92 -7.92 -11.83
C ALA A 98 -9.86 -9.11 -11.61
N ILE A 99 -11.18 -8.87 -11.44
CA ILE A 99 -12.17 -9.94 -11.22
C ILE A 99 -12.20 -10.95 -12.39
N GLY A 100 -12.17 -10.44 -13.62
CA GLY A 100 -12.13 -11.30 -14.81
C GLY A 100 -10.86 -12.19 -14.86
N GLN A 101 -9.74 -11.62 -14.47
CA GLN A 101 -8.46 -12.35 -14.39
C GLN A 101 -8.46 -13.38 -13.24
N LEU A 102 -8.98 -13.02 -12.06
CA LEU A 102 -9.11 -13.94 -10.93
C LEU A 102 -10.03 -15.13 -11.25
N LYS A 103 -11.12 -14.90 -11.99
CA LYS A 103 -11.97 -16.00 -12.47
C LYS A 103 -11.24 -16.96 -13.42
N ARG A 104 -10.28 -16.45 -14.23
CA ARG A 104 -9.45 -17.28 -15.13
C ARG A 104 -8.29 -17.96 -14.40
N LYS A 105 -7.81 -17.37 -13.32
CA LYS A 105 -6.66 -17.84 -12.53
C LYS A 105 -7.02 -17.88 -11.04
N PRO A 106 -7.98 -18.73 -10.62
CA PRO A 106 -8.48 -18.71 -9.23
C PRO A 106 -7.41 -19.09 -8.20
N TRP A 107 -6.35 -19.78 -8.63
CA TRP A 107 -5.22 -20.13 -7.80
C TRP A 107 -4.53 -18.90 -7.16
N ILE A 108 -4.56 -17.73 -7.85
CA ILE A 108 -3.99 -16.48 -7.29
C ILE A 108 -4.72 -16.14 -5.99
N LEU A 109 -6.06 -16.09 -6.03
CA LEU A 109 -6.86 -15.79 -4.84
C LEU A 109 -6.67 -16.86 -3.76
N ALA A 110 -6.64 -18.14 -4.16
CA ALA A 110 -6.50 -19.25 -3.23
C ALA A 110 -5.19 -19.17 -2.42
N ILE A 111 -4.05 -18.86 -3.05
CA ILE A 111 -2.76 -18.72 -2.37
C ILE A 111 -2.82 -17.59 -1.32
N TYR A 112 -3.35 -16.41 -1.69
CA TYR A 112 -3.45 -15.28 -0.75
C TYR A 112 -4.42 -15.58 0.40
N VAL A 113 -5.55 -16.24 0.12
CA VAL A 113 -6.51 -16.66 1.16
C VAL A 113 -5.87 -17.65 2.12
N VAL A 114 -5.19 -18.68 1.61
CA VAL A 114 -4.49 -19.67 2.45
C VAL A 114 -3.42 -18.99 3.29
N ALA A 115 -2.61 -18.09 2.71
CA ALA A 115 -1.58 -17.35 3.44
C ALA A 115 -2.20 -16.47 4.55
N GLY A 116 -3.28 -15.74 4.25
CA GLY A 116 -3.98 -14.90 5.23
C GLY A 116 -4.58 -15.72 6.37
N ILE A 117 -5.26 -16.84 6.05
CA ILE A 117 -5.83 -17.74 7.07
C ILE A 117 -4.73 -18.34 7.94
N ALA A 118 -3.64 -18.83 7.34
CA ALA A 118 -2.53 -19.42 8.08
C ALA A 118 -1.90 -18.41 9.05
N MET A 119 -1.73 -17.17 8.61
CA MET A 119 -1.15 -16.10 9.42
C MET A 119 -2.06 -15.72 10.60
N ILE A 120 -3.36 -15.55 10.34
CA ILE A 120 -4.35 -15.29 11.41
C ILE A 120 -4.40 -16.47 12.39
N ALA A 121 -4.48 -17.69 11.89
CA ALA A 121 -4.56 -18.88 12.74
C ALA A 121 -3.34 -19.03 13.65
N TYR A 122 -2.15 -18.71 13.15
CA TYR A 122 -0.91 -18.76 13.93
C TYR A 122 -0.85 -17.68 15.02
N GLY A 123 -1.32 -16.45 14.74
CA GLY A 123 -1.35 -15.34 15.69
C GLY A 123 -2.52 -15.37 16.67
N TRP A 124 -3.64 -16.06 16.31
CA TRP A 124 -4.95 -15.90 16.95
C TRP A 124 -4.97 -15.99 18.48
N SER A 125 -4.24 -16.94 19.06
CA SER A 125 -4.24 -17.18 20.50
C SER A 125 -3.44 -16.12 21.29
N GLY A 126 -2.56 -15.35 20.64
CA GLY A 126 -1.80 -14.28 21.27
C GLY A 126 -2.45 -12.90 21.12
N LEU A 127 -3.45 -12.77 20.22
CA LEU A 127 -4.10 -11.47 19.99
C LEU A 127 -4.96 -11.05 21.17
N GLU A 128 -4.90 -9.77 21.51
CA GLU A 128 -5.83 -9.12 22.43
C GLU A 128 -7.28 -9.21 21.93
N ASP A 129 -8.24 -9.28 22.86
CA ASP A 129 -9.67 -9.42 22.52
C ASP A 129 -10.19 -8.25 21.66
N GLY A 130 -9.65 -7.06 21.83
CA GLY A 130 -9.98 -5.88 21.02
C GLY A 130 -9.57 -6.01 19.56
N LEU A 131 -8.52 -6.73 19.24
CA LEU A 131 -8.01 -6.93 17.87
C LEU A 131 -8.67 -8.08 17.13
N LYS A 132 -9.17 -9.08 17.85
CA LYS A 132 -9.79 -10.29 17.25
C LYS A 132 -10.92 -10.00 16.25
N PRO A 133 -11.84 -9.03 16.44
CA PRO A 133 -12.85 -8.71 15.43
C PRO A 133 -12.30 -7.89 14.25
N VAL A 134 -11.24 -7.12 14.45
CA VAL A 134 -10.68 -6.20 13.44
C VAL A 134 -9.74 -6.92 12.48
N VAL A 135 -8.88 -7.78 13.00
CA VAL A 135 -7.82 -8.47 12.24
C VAL A 135 -8.34 -9.27 11.06
N PRO A 136 -9.43 -10.11 11.16
CA PRO A 136 -9.92 -10.84 10.00
C PRO A 136 -10.46 -9.94 8.89
N ILE A 137 -11.11 -8.82 9.23
CA ILE A 137 -11.63 -7.86 8.27
C ILE A 137 -10.47 -7.17 7.54
N TYR A 138 -9.47 -6.74 8.30
CA TYR A 138 -8.26 -6.11 7.75
C TYR A 138 -7.48 -7.08 6.85
N ALA A 139 -7.26 -8.30 7.30
CA ALA A 139 -6.57 -9.33 6.52
C ALA A 139 -7.31 -9.67 5.21
N ALA A 140 -8.64 -9.66 5.20
CA ALA A 140 -9.41 -9.82 3.96
C ALA A 140 -9.13 -8.70 2.95
N LEU A 141 -8.91 -7.47 3.40
CA LEU A 141 -8.53 -6.34 2.55
C LEU A 141 -7.09 -6.46 2.04
N LEU A 142 -6.16 -6.91 2.88
CA LEU A 142 -4.78 -7.22 2.46
C LEU A 142 -4.75 -8.31 1.39
N VAL A 143 -5.42 -9.43 1.64
CA VAL A 143 -5.59 -10.54 0.67
C VAL A 143 -6.22 -10.03 -0.62
N GLY A 144 -7.28 -9.21 -0.52
CA GLY A 144 -7.93 -8.59 -1.66
C GLY A 144 -7.00 -7.71 -2.48
N THR A 145 -6.19 -6.87 -1.82
CA THR A 145 -5.19 -6.03 -2.48
C THR A 145 -4.11 -6.88 -3.16
N GLY A 146 -3.54 -7.86 -2.47
CA GLY A 146 -2.53 -8.75 -3.02
C GLY A 146 -3.05 -9.53 -4.24
N ALA A 147 -4.20 -10.18 -4.12
CA ALA A 147 -4.78 -10.97 -5.20
C ALA A 147 -5.18 -10.12 -6.42
N THR A 148 -5.84 -8.96 -6.21
CA THR A 148 -6.28 -8.10 -7.31
C THR A 148 -5.11 -7.40 -8.01
N SER A 149 -4.09 -6.98 -7.26
CA SER A 149 -2.88 -6.38 -7.83
C SER A 149 -2.10 -7.38 -8.69
N LEU A 150 -1.86 -8.61 -8.19
CA LEU A 150 -1.15 -9.66 -8.93
C LEU A 150 -1.94 -10.11 -10.17
N ALA A 151 -3.25 -10.18 -10.09
CA ALA A 151 -4.09 -10.51 -11.23
C ALA A 151 -4.02 -9.47 -12.35
N THR A 152 -3.62 -8.23 -12.05
CA THR A 152 -3.65 -7.11 -12.98
C THR A 152 -2.27 -6.74 -13.52
N ASP A 153 -1.26 -6.65 -12.64
CA ASP A 153 0.11 -6.25 -12.96
C ASP A 153 1.10 -6.91 -12.01
N LEU A 154 2.17 -7.48 -12.56
CA LEU A 154 3.17 -8.22 -11.76
C LEU A 154 3.89 -7.31 -10.74
N ARG A 155 4.21 -6.06 -11.12
CA ARG A 155 4.91 -5.13 -10.20
C ARG A 155 4.00 -4.76 -9.04
N ALA A 156 2.74 -4.40 -9.36
CA ALA A 156 1.74 -4.15 -8.33
C ALA A 156 1.51 -5.40 -7.45
N GLY A 157 1.53 -6.60 -8.05
CA GLY A 157 1.41 -7.86 -7.33
C GLY A 157 2.55 -8.11 -6.35
N ILE A 158 3.80 -7.78 -6.73
CA ILE A 158 4.95 -7.81 -5.81
C ILE A 158 4.71 -6.84 -4.65
N GLY A 159 4.24 -5.62 -4.93
CA GLY A 159 3.89 -4.65 -3.90
C GLY A 159 2.79 -5.15 -2.95
N GLY A 160 1.72 -5.74 -3.48
CA GLY A 160 0.65 -6.33 -2.68
C GLY A 160 1.11 -7.50 -1.79
N LEU A 161 2.05 -8.33 -2.27
CA LEU A 161 2.67 -9.39 -1.48
C LEU A 161 3.54 -8.83 -0.36
N MET A 162 4.37 -7.83 -0.66
CA MET A 162 5.22 -7.18 0.34
C MET A 162 4.39 -6.51 1.44
N PHE A 163 3.25 -5.89 1.07
CA PHE A 163 2.33 -5.32 2.04
C PHE A 163 1.74 -6.39 2.97
N LEU A 164 1.26 -7.51 2.39
CA LEU A 164 0.75 -8.64 3.18
C LEU A 164 1.80 -9.18 4.16
N ILE A 165 3.06 -9.29 3.75
CA ILE A 165 4.13 -9.79 4.62
C ILE A 165 4.47 -8.75 5.69
N SER A 166 4.58 -7.45 5.35
CA SER A 166 4.85 -6.37 6.30
C SER A 166 3.82 -6.37 7.43
N ASP A 167 2.53 -6.34 7.07
CA ASP A 167 1.46 -6.32 8.07
C ASP A 167 1.32 -7.64 8.80
N GLY A 168 1.75 -8.73 8.16
CA GLY A 168 1.90 -10.02 8.81
C GLY A 168 2.92 -10.01 9.93
N VAL A 169 4.05 -9.33 9.76
CA VAL A 169 5.04 -9.16 10.82
C VAL A 169 4.46 -8.33 11.97
N ILE A 170 3.68 -7.26 11.67
CA ILE A 170 2.97 -6.49 12.70
C ILE A 170 2.01 -7.39 13.48
N LEU A 171 1.18 -8.18 12.79
CA LEU A 171 0.25 -9.12 13.42
C LEU A 171 0.96 -10.11 14.34
N LEU A 172 2.11 -10.64 13.94
CA LEU A 172 2.87 -11.60 14.73
C LEU A 172 3.50 -10.93 15.97
N GLY A 173 3.91 -9.66 15.87
CA GLY A 173 4.34 -8.85 17.00
C GLY A 173 3.21 -8.61 18.01
N GLU A 174 2.03 -8.17 17.54
CA GLU A 174 0.85 -7.94 18.38
C GLU A 174 0.29 -9.24 19.00
N ALA A 175 0.65 -10.38 18.44
CA ALA A 175 0.30 -11.70 18.97
C ALA A 175 1.40 -12.33 19.83
N ASP A 176 2.43 -11.60 20.24
CA ASP A 176 3.61 -12.07 21.01
C ASP A 176 4.29 -13.32 20.39
N ARG A 177 4.25 -13.44 19.05
CA ARG A 177 4.93 -14.53 18.33
C ARG A 177 6.35 -14.20 17.96
N ILE A 178 6.64 -12.92 17.83
CA ILE A 178 7.96 -12.35 17.59
C ILE A 178 8.14 -11.13 18.48
N ASP A 179 9.37 -10.77 18.75
CA ASP A 179 9.70 -9.55 19.47
C ASP A 179 9.41 -8.32 18.58
N LYS A 180 8.33 -7.60 18.91
CA LYS A 180 7.91 -6.42 18.15
C LYS A 180 8.84 -5.24 18.34
N ASP A 181 9.53 -5.18 19.49
CA ASP A 181 10.43 -4.08 19.85
C ASP A 181 11.86 -4.33 19.32
N ALA A 182 12.12 -5.50 18.72
CA ALA A 182 13.40 -5.76 18.09
C ALA A 182 13.62 -4.88 16.86
N VAL A 183 14.79 -4.23 16.77
CA VAL A 183 15.21 -3.43 15.60
C VAL A 183 15.00 -4.18 14.28
N ALA A 184 15.27 -5.47 14.25
CA ALA A 184 15.08 -6.32 13.07
C ALA A 184 13.62 -6.40 12.64
N SER A 185 12.66 -6.42 13.58
CA SER A 185 11.22 -6.41 13.30
C SER A 185 10.80 -5.08 12.67
N GLY A 186 11.18 -3.96 13.29
CA GLY A 186 10.91 -2.62 12.78
C GLY A 186 11.48 -2.40 11.37
N LEU A 187 12.76 -2.73 11.17
CA LEU A 187 13.41 -2.63 9.85
C LEU A 187 12.74 -3.51 8.80
N THR A 188 12.33 -4.73 9.15
CA THR A 188 11.65 -5.64 8.23
C THR A 188 10.30 -5.08 7.81
N ILE A 189 9.48 -4.63 8.77
CA ILE A 189 8.18 -4.01 8.51
C ILE A 189 8.36 -2.82 7.57
N MET A 190 9.25 -1.89 7.92
CA MET A 190 9.42 -0.65 7.15
C MET A 190 10.01 -0.88 5.77
N ALA A 191 11.01 -1.74 5.62
CA ALA A 191 11.57 -2.07 4.32
C ALA A 191 10.53 -2.69 3.38
N LEU A 192 9.72 -3.64 3.89
CA LEU A 192 8.64 -4.27 3.12
C LEU A 192 7.52 -3.29 2.79
N TYR A 193 7.10 -2.46 3.75
CA TYR A 193 6.07 -1.45 3.55
C TYR A 193 6.47 -0.41 2.50
N ILE A 194 7.67 0.17 2.61
CA ILE A 194 8.20 1.14 1.65
C ILE A 194 8.25 0.53 0.24
N ALA A 195 8.77 -0.69 0.13
CA ALA A 195 8.78 -1.40 -1.14
C ALA A 195 7.36 -1.69 -1.65
N ALA A 196 6.41 -2.04 -0.77
CA ALA A 196 5.03 -2.29 -1.11
C ALA A 196 4.36 -1.07 -1.76
N ILE A 197 4.40 0.09 -1.08
CA ILE A 197 3.78 1.32 -1.61
C ILE A 197 4.47 1.81 -2.90
N PHE A 198 5.79 1.60 -3.03
CA PHE A 198 6.53 1.92 -4.25
C PHE A 198 6.13 1.02 -5.42
N PHE A 199 6.09 -0.30 -5.22
CA PHE A 199 5.74 -1.25 -6.29
C PHE A 199 4.26 -1.16 -6.68
N LEU A 200 3.34 -0.95 -5.73
CA LEU A 200 1.94 -0.67 -6.02
C LEU A 200 1.80 0.60 -6.86
N THR A 201 2.46 1.68 -6.45
CA THR A 201 2.43 2.97 -7.16
C THR A 201 2.98 2.84 -8.57
N THR A 202 4.17 2.25 -8.74
CA THR A 202 4.80 2.10 -10.05
C THR A 202 4.03 1.15 -10.96
N GLY A 203 3.47 0.07 -10.43
CA GLY A 203 2.63 -0.86 -11.19
C GLY A 203 1.36 -0.20 -11.71
N ILE A 204 0.68 0.55 -10.85
CA ILE A 204 -0.53 1.31 -11.21
C ILE A 204 -0.22 2.37 -12.27
N LEU A 205 0.81 3.19 -12.07
CA LEU A 205 1.19 4.22 -13.04
C LEU A 205 1.61 3.63 -14.40
N ASN A 206 2.32 2.51 -14.40
CA ASN A 206 2.70 1.83 -15.63
C ASN A 206 1.47 1.29 -16.38
N ARG A 207 0.53 0.72 -15.66
CA ARG A 207 -0.71 0.18 -16.23
C ARG A 207 -1.54 1.28 -16.90
N GLU A 208 -1.68 2.44 -16.24
CA GLU A 208 -2.40 3.60 -16.81
C GLU A 208 -1.77 4.07 -18.12
N LYS A 209 -0.44 4.22 -18.17
CA LYS A 209 0.25 4.66 -19.39
C LYS A 209 0.08 3.67 -20.55
N VAL A 210 0.11 2.38 -20.27
CA VAL A 210 -0.13 1.34 -21.28
C VAL A 210 -1.56 1.40 -21.81
N THR A 211 -2.54 1.60 -20.95
CA THR A 211 -3.96 1.72 -21.34
C THR A 211 -4.20 2.94 -22.25
N ILE A 212 -3.62 4.08 -21.91
CA ILE A 212 -3.71 5.31 -22.72
C ILE A 212 -3.00 5.12 -24.08
N ALA A 213 -1.81 4.51 -24.09
CA ALA A 213 -1.03 4.30 -25.31
C ALA A 213 -1.67 3.27 -26.26
N ALA A 214 -2.42 2.31 -25.76
CA ALA A 214 -3.12 1.29 -26.55
C ALA A 214 -4.39 1.82 -27.26
N GLY A 215 -4.70 3.11 -27.13
CA GLY A 215 -5.85 3.72 -27.81
C GLY A 215 -7.23 3.23 -27.31
N HIS A 216 -7.28 2.50 -26.21
CA HIS A 216 -8.52 2.25 -25.47
C HIS A 216 -8.86 3.53 -24.72
N GLY A 217 -8.94 4.61 -25.52
CA GLY A 217 -9.24 5.94 -25.08
C GLY A 217 -10.59 5.95 -24.43
N PHE A 218 -10.58 6.36 -23.16
CA PHE A 218 -11.65 7.06 -22.52
C PHE A 218 -13.04 6.49 -22.81
N ASP A 219 -13.44 5.47 -22.06
CA ASP A 219 -14.86 5.17 -21.86
C ASP A 219 -15.45 6.32 -21.02
N PRO A 220 -16.27 7.21 -21.60
CA PRO A 220 -16.86 8.34 -20.87
C PRO A 220 -17.82 7.91 -19.75
N THR A 221 -18.16 6.63 -19.66
CA THR A 221 -18.98 6.05 -18.59
C THR A 221 -18.17 5.71 -17.33
N ILE A 222 -16.82 5.64 -17.41
CA ILE A 222 -15.91 5.46 -16.26
C ILE A 222 -15.32 6.83 -15.83
N ARG A 223 -16.18 7.78 -15.58
CA ARG A 223 -15.88 9.22 -15.49
C ARG A 223 -15.42 9.70 -14.11
N THR A 224 -14.81 8.92 -13.24
CA THR A 224 -14.52 9.40 -11.87
C THR A 224 -13.06 9.39 -11.43
N ASP A 225 -12.12 8.90 -12.25
CA ASP A 225 -10.79 8.61 -11.75
C ASP A 225 -9.65 9.52 -12.26
N CYS A 226 -9.95 10.53 -13.09
CA CYS A 226 -8.93 11.45 -13.59
C CYS A 226 -9.15 12.89 -13.09
N TRP A 227 -8.05 13.60 -12.85
CA TRP A 227 -8.08 15.02 -12.50
C TRP A 227 -8.78 15.83 -13.61
N PRO A 228 -9.55 16.88 -13.27
CA PRO A 228 -10.02 17.81 -14.28
C PRO A 228 -8.81 18.42 -14.98
N VAL A 229 -8.81 18.40 -16.31
CA VAL A 229 -7.88 19.19 -17.10
C VAL A 229 -8.25 20.64 -16.84
N PHE A 230 -7.43 21.36 -16.05
CA PHE A 230 -7.55 22.82 -16.01
C PHE A 230 -7.12 23.33 -17.38
N PRO A 231 -7.95 24.14 -18.07
CA PRO A 231 -7.52 24.80 -19.29
C PRO A 231 -6.31 25.67 -18.95
N ASP A 232 -5.27 25.58 -19.78
CA ASP A 232 -4.06 26.38 -19.64
C ASP A 232 -4.44 27.85 -19.47
N ALA A 233 -4.12 28.41 -18.31
CA ALA A 233 -4.16 29.85 -18.13
C ALA A 233 -3.10 30.44 -19.07
N LYS A 234 -3.55 30.98 -20.20
CA LYS A 234 -2.72 31.82 -21.03
C LYS A 234 -2.35 33.05 -20.22
N VAL A 235 -1.08 33.20 -19.93
CA VAL A 235 -0.43 34.45 -19.60
C VAL A 235 0.34 34.87 -20.83
#